data_61348f226f3c181f222b74ffdb2e3946
#
_entry.id   61348f226f3c181f222b74ffdb2e3946
#
_cell.length_a   1.000
_cell.length_b   1.000
_cell.length_c   1.000
_cell.angle_alpha   90.00
_cell.angle_beta   90.00
_cell.angle_gamma   90.00
#
_symmetry.space_group_name_H-M   'P 1'
#
loop_
_entity.id
_entity.type
_entity.pdbx_description
1 polymer ?
#
loop_
_entity_poly.entity_id
_entity_poly.type
_entity_poly.pdbx_seq_one_letter_code
_entity_poly.pdbx_strand_id
1 'polypeptide(L)'
;MNSAAGDIAAAFVNARRNWKTLPEYPGERPSDLRSAYVIQDAALADWNRPIGGWKVGKINPPMSDELGANRLVGPVFADTVQREGQDSAQFPIFAGGFAAIEAEFMLRLAPQEGPLPATREAAMDWVDEVRIGLEVASSPYAAINVDGPCVTVSDHGNNAGLLLGACVDRTEWERLDDIAVSLQIDGREVGRASTATMLDGPFGAAAFLLRNLSDRGIAPEAGWWVSSGAITGVHEIAPGQRAIARFAGVGQTEAVMQAG
;
A
#
# COMPACT_ATOMS: atom_id res chain seq x y z
N MET A 1 3.49 21.50 23.84
CA MET A 1 2.11 21.39 23.31
C MET A 1 2.21 20.61 22.01
N ASN A 2 1.52 19.47 21.92
CA ASN A 2 1.43 18.74 20.64
C ASN A 2 0.73 19.64 19.63
N SER A 3 1.14 19.56 18.36
CA SER A 3 0.40 20.19 17.26
C SER A 3 -0.88 19.39 16.99
N ALA A 4 -1.89 20.02 16.36
CA ALA A 4 -3.12 19.30 15.96
C ALA A 4 -2.80 18.03 15.11
N ALA A 5 -1.79 18.12 14.24
CA ALA A 5 -1.30 16.97 13.48
C ALA A 5 -0.74 15.85 14.40
N GLY A 6 0.00 16.22 15.44
CA GLY A 6 0.52 15.25 16.43
C GLY A 6 -0.58 14.58 17.23
N ASP A 7 -1.65 15.28 17.55
CA ASP A 7 -2.79 14.69 18.29
C ASP A 7 -3.56 13.68 17.41
N ILE A 8 -3.77 13.98 16.12
CA ILE A 8 -4.36 13.06 15.15
C ILE A 8 -3.48 11.82 14.97
N ALA A 9 -2.18 12.02 14.79
CA ALA A 9 -1.20 10.94 14.64
C ALA A 9 -1.21 10.00 15.86
N ALA A 10 -1.16 10.57 17.07
CA ALA A 10 -1.20 9.81 18.31
C ALA A 10 -2.50 9.01 18.48
N ALA A 11 -3.64 9.57 18.05
CA ALA A 11 -4.93 8.87 18.11
C ALA A 11 -4.93 7.63 17.18
N PHE A 12 -4.46 7.74 15.93
CA PHE A 12 -4.33 6.60 15.02
C PHE A 12 -3.33 5.56 15.53
N VAL A 13 -2.15 5.99 15.98
CA VAL A 13 -1.13 5.08 16.52
C VAL A 13 -1.67 4.33 17.75
N ASN A 14 -2.34 5.03 18.67
CA ASN A 14 -2.94 4.39 19.85
C ASN A 14 -4.06 3.41 19.46
N ALA A 15 -4.91 3.77 18.52
CA ALA A 15 -5.96 2.89 18.01
C ALA A 15 -5.37 1.62 17.39
N ARG A 16 -4.34 1.75 16.54
CA ARG A 16 -3.65 0.61 15.91
C ARG A 16 -2.91 -0.28 16.92
N ARG A 17 -2.22 0.30 17.91
CA ARG A 17 -1.53 -0.47 18.97
C ARG A 17 -2.47 -1.32 19.81
N ASN A 18 -3.70 -0.85 20.02
CA ASN A 18 -4.67 -1.47 20.91
C ASN A 18 -5.84 -2.16 20.16
N TRP A 19 -5.78 -2.25 18.86
CA TRP A 19 -6.84 -2.82 18.01
C TRP A 19 -8.23 -2.21 18.31
N LYS A 20 -8.26 -0.90 18.56
CA LYS A 20 -9.50 -0.16 18.83
C LYS A 20 -9.95 0.61 17.61
N THR A 21 -11.23 0.57 17.30
CA THR A 21 -11.81 1.38 16.24
C THR A 21 -11.98 2.84 16.69
N LEU A 22 -11.98 3.73 15.69
CA LEU A 22 -12.29 5.14 15.86
C LEU A 22 -13.68 5.39 15.25
N PRO A 23 -14.65 5.92 16.03
CA PRO A 23 -16.01 6.17 15.51
C PRO A 23 -16.06 7.33 14.52
N GLU A 24 -15.08 8.24 14.59
CA GLU A 24 -14.94 9.40 13.75
C GLU A 24 -13.46 9.73 13.52
N TYR A 25 -13.16 10.56 12.54
CA TYR A 25 -11.80 11.07 12.30
C TYR A 25 -11.34 11.88 13.52
N PRO A 26 -10.13 11.63 14.06
CA PRO A 26 -9.71 12.16 15.36
C PRO A 26 -9.22 13.62 15.33
N GLY A 27 -9.94 14.50 14.67
CA GLY A 27 -9.62 15.92 14.58
C GLY A 27 -10.12 16.57 13.30
N GLU A 28 -9.48 17.65 12.87
CA GLU A 28 -9.78 18.28 11.59
C GLU A 28 -9.12 17.50 10.43
N ARG A 29 -9.91 17.18 9.40
CA ARG A 29 -9.40 16.43 8.24
C ARG A 29 -8.40 17.28 7.44
N PRO A 30 -7.26 16.72 7.02
CA PRO A 30 -6.30 17.45 6.20
C PRO A 30 -6.90 17.77 4.83
N SER A 31 -6.75 19.04 4.40
CA SER A 31 -7.30 19.54 3.15
C SER A 31 -6.43 19.26 1.92
N ASP A 32 -5.17 18.88 2.14
CA ASP A 32 -4.18 18.62 1.08
C ASP A 32 -3.21 17.48 1.50
N LEU A 33 -2.50 16.94 0.51
CA LEU A 33 -1.55 15.84 0.74
C LEU A 33 -0.37 16.26 1.62
N ARG A 34 0.07 17.50 1.58
CA ARG A 34 1.19 17.98 2.39
C ARG A 34 0.83 17.93 3.87
N SER A 35 -0.32 18.47 4.25
CA SER A 35 -0.80 18.41 5.63
C SER A 35 -1.08 16.97 6.09
N ALA A 36 -1.58 16.11 5.19
CA ALA A 36 -1.75 14.69 5.46
C ALA A 36 -0.41 13.95 5.73
N TYR A 37 0.63 14.24 4.94
CA TYR A 37 1.96 13.69 5.19
C TYR A 37 2.60 14.20 6.49
N VAL A 38 2.32 15.43 6.92
CA VAL A 38 2.77 15.91 8.25
C VAL A 38 2.18 15.04 9.38
N ILE A 39 0.92 14.64 9.26
CA ILE A 39 0.29 13.73 10.23
C ILE A 39 0.95 12.34 10.15
N GLN A 40 1.16 11.80 8.94
CA GLN A 40 1.79 10.51 8.74
C GLN A 40 3.23 10.48 9.29
N ASP A 41 4.02 11.53 9.05
CA ASP A 41 5.39 11.64 9.55
C ASP A 41 5.43 11.73 11.08
N ALA A 42 4.49 12.45 11.69
CA ALA A 42 4.34 12.48 13.14
C ALA A 42 3.97 11.10 13.71
N ALA A 43 3.09 10.35 13.03
CA ALA A 43 2.72 9.00 13.42
C ALA A 43 3.89 8.02 13.30
N LEU A 44 4.73 8.13 12.26
CA LEU A 44 5.94 7.33 12.10
C LEU A 44 6.93 7.58 13.23
N ALA A 45 7.14 8.83 13.60
CA ALA A 45 8.04 9.21 14.70
C ALA A 45 7.53 8.69 16.07
N ASP A 46 6.22 8.75 16.32
CA ASP A 46 5.62 8.25 17.57
C ASP A 46 5.64 6.72 17.66
N TRP A 47 5.36 6.04 16.56
CA TRP A 47 5.30 4.58 16.57
C TRP A 47 6.69 3.93 16.56
N ASN A 48 7.65 4.54 15.93
CA ASN A 48 9.05 4.10 15.89
C ASN A 48 9.22 2.59 15.53
N ARG A 49 8.43 2.11 14.56
CA ARG A 49 8.56 0.74 14.03
C ARG A 49 9.45 0.73 12.80
N PRO A 50 10.26 -0.33 12.61
CA PRO A 50 11.05 -0.49 11.39
C PRO A 50 10.15 -0.49 10.15
N ILE A 51 10.53 0.28 9.14
CA ILE A 51 9.87 0.30 7.83
C ILE A 51 10.42 -0.86 6.99
N GLY A 52 9.53 -1.65 6.41
CA GLY A 52 9.84 -2.73 5.47
C GLY A 52 9.53 -2.36 4.02
N GLY A 53 8.92 -1.21 3.81
CA GLY A 53 8.53 -0.75 2.48
C GLY A 53 7.49 0.36 2.49
N TRP A 54 6.89 0.58 1.32
CA TRP A 54 5.88 1.61 1.10
C TRP A 54 4.81 1.12 0.12
N LYS A 55 3.57 1.47 0.38
CA LYS A 55 2.49 1.31 -0.58
C LYS A 55 2.34 2.57 -1.43
N VAL A 56 1.90 2.42 -2.67
CA VAL A 56 1.58 3.50 -3.59
C VAL A 56 0.15 3.33 -4.09
N GLY A 57 -0.76 4.14 -3.59
CA GLY A 57 -2.17 4.11 -3.95
C GLY A 57 -2.49 5.10 -5.07
N LYS A 58 -3.39 4.73 -5.99
CA LYS A 58 -3.91 5.62 -7.04
C LYS A 58 -4.96 6.57 -6.47
N ILE A 59 -4.87 7.85 -6.84
CA ILE A 59 -5.92 8.85 -6.63
C ILE A 59 -6.66 9.03 -7.95
N ASN A 60 -7.97 8.79 -7.95
CA ASN A 60 -8.80 8.92 -9.15
C ASN A 60 -9.38 10.35 -9.28
N PRO A 61 -9.73 10.80 -10.51
CA PRO A 61 -10.55 11.99 -10.68
C PRO A 61 -11.89 11.89 -9.94
N PRO A 62 -12.48 12.99 -9.47
CA PRO A 62 -11.95 14.37 -9.56
C PRO A 62 -10.84 14.70 -8.55
N MET A 63 -10.63 13.89 -7.52
CA MET A 63 -9.70 14.17 -6.43
C MET A 63 -8.24 14.34 -6.90
N SER A 64 -7.81 13.58 -7.92
CA SER A 64 -6.47 13.77 -8.49
C SER A 64 -6.26 15.15 -9.10
N ASP A 65 -7.29 15.72 -9.72
CA ASP A 65 -7.24 17.04 -10.34
C ASP A 65 -7.24 18.14 -9.27
N GLU A 66 -8.06 17.96 -8.24
CA GLU A 66 -8.18 18.89 -7.10
C GLU A 66 -6.89 18.93 -6.27
N LEU A 67 -6.25 17.79 -6.05
CA LEU A 67 -5.03 17.68 -5.25
C LEU A 67 -3.74 17.87 -6.06
N GLY A 68 -3.84 17.92 -7.40
CA GLY A 68 -2.68 18.02 -8.29
C GLY A 68 -1.75 16.80 -8.21
N ALA A 69 -2.28 15.64 -7.81
CA ALA A 69 -1.53 14.41 -7.64
C ALA A 69 -2.40 13.18 -7.93
N ASN A 70 -1.86 12.22 -8.69
CA ASN A 70 -2.57 11.01 -9.08
C ASN A 70 -2.20 9.78 -8.23
N ARG A 71 -1.35 9.95 -7.21
CA ARG A 71 -0.92 8.91 -6.28
C ARG A 71 -0.72 9.44 -4.86
N LEU A 72 -0.84 8.54 -3.90
CA LEU A 72 -0.48 8.74 -2.50
C LEU A 72 0.49 7.64 -2.05
N VAL A 73 1.16 7.86 -0.91
CA VAL A 73 2.14 6.95 -0.33
C VAL A 73 1.79 6.68 1.13
N GLY A 74 1.99 5.45 1.57
CA GLY A 74 1.90 5.04 2.97
C GLY A 74 3.00 4.07 3.36
N PRO A 75 3.49 4.10 4.62
CA PRO A 75 4.51 3.18 5.08
C PRO A 75 3.96 1.76 5.25
N VAL A 76 4.83 0.79 5.02
CA VAL A 76 4.63 -0.63 5.34
C VAL A 76 5.64 -1.00 6.41
N PHE A 77 5.18 -1.54 7.53
CA PHE A 77 6.08 -1.93 8.61
C PHE A 77 6.70 -3.32 8.35
N ALA A 78 7.96 -3.47 8.70
CA ALA A 78 8.74 -4.66 8.37
C ALA A 78 8.14 -5.98 8.91
N ASP A 79 7.56 -5.94 10.10
CA ASP A 79 6.90 -7.06 10.77
C ASP A 79 5.51 -7.42 10.19
N THR A 80 4.99 -6.61 9.25
CA THR A 80 3.75 -6.90 8.51
C THR A 80 4.00 -7.40 7.09
N VAL A 81 5.26 -7.54 6.68
CA VAL A 81 5.63 -8.13 5.39
C VAL A 81 5.80 -9.64 5.58
N GLN A 82 4.92 -10.41 4.95
CA GLN A 82 4.98 -11.88 4.98
C GLN A 82 5.37 -12.42 3.61
N ARG A 83 6.09 -13.54 3.59
CA ARG A 83 6.35 -14.33 2.39
C ARG A 83 5.40 -15.51 2.34
N GLU A 84 4.92 -15.85 1.16
CA GLU A 84 4.15 -17.07 0.97
C GLU A 84 4.97 -18.30 1.39
N GLY A 85 4.35 -19.18 2.16
CA GLY A 85 4.94 -20.38 2.72
C GLY A 85 4.08 -21.62 2.46
N GLN A 86 4.25 -22.65 3.28
CA GLN A 86 3.41 -23.87 3.20
C GLN A 86 2.01 -23.63 3.75
N ASP A 87 1.87 -22.77 4.75
CA ASP A 87 0.59 -22.39 5.33
C ASP A 87 0.09 -21.08 4.72
N SER A 88 -1.22 -20.92 4.65
CA SER A 88 -1.84 -19.66 4.19
C SER A 88 -1.43 -18.51 5.10
N ALA A 89 -0.95 -17.42 4.50
CA ALA A 89 -0.59 -16.22 5.24
C ALA A 89 -1.82 -15.63 5.95
N GLN A 90 -1.63 -15.17 7.17
CA GLN A 90 -2.71 -14.64 8.00
C GLN A 90 -2.43 -13.20 8.36
N PHE A 91 -3.42 -12.33 8.13
CA PHE A 91 -3.29 -10.91 8.40
C PHE A 91 -4.38 -10.43 9.36
N PRO A 92 -4.01 -9.78 10.47
CA PRO A 92 -4.98 -9.16 11.35
C PRO A 92 -5.53 -7.88 10.71
N ILE A 93 -6.85 -7.70 10.82
CA ILE A 93 -7.59 -6.52 10.34
C ILE A 93 -8.53 -5.97 11.39
N PHE A 94 -8.89 -4.70 11.30
CA PHE A 94 -9.83 -4.07 12.21
C PHE A 94 -11.26 -4.55 11.96
N ALA A 95 -11.76 -5.43 12.83
CA ALA A 95 -13.17 -5.77 12.85
C ALA A 95 -14.00 -4.53 13.27
N GLY A 96 -14.89 -4.05 12.38
CA GLY A 96 -15.66 -2.81 12.60
C GLY A 96 -14.95 -1.50 12.24
N GLY A 97 -13.70 -1.58 11.75
CA GLY A 97 -13.01 -0.53 11.02
C GLY A 97 -13.15 -0.72 9.52
N PHE A 98 -12.14 -0.28 8.76
CA PHE A 98 -12.02 -0.57 7.33
C PHE A 98 -11.07 -1.75 7.10
N ALA A 99 -11.41 -2.63 6.17
CA ALA A 99 -10.47 -3.63 5.65
C ALA A 99 -10.75 -3.94 4.19
N ALA A 100 -9.67 -4.11 3.41
CA ALA A 100 -9.72 -4.49 2.01
C ALA A 100 -8.47 -5.30 1.61
N ILE A 101 -8.58 -5.95 0.45
CA ILE A 101 -7.51 -6.73 -0.16
C ILE A 101 -7.31 -6.27 -1.61
N GLU A 102 -6.07 -6.17 -2.04
CA GLU A 102 -5.67 -5.64 -3.33
C GLU A 102 -4.62 -6.56 -3.96
N ALA A 103 -4.82 -6.94 -5.23
CA ALA A 103 -3.83 -7.71 -5.99
C ALA A 103 -2.84 -6.73 -6.64
N GLU A 104 -1.54 -6.91 -6.38
CA GLU A 104 -0.50 -5.97 -6.76
C GLU A 104 0.81 -6.66 -7.16
N PHE A 105 1.70 -5.92 -7.81
CA PHE A 105 3.12 -6.26 -7.86
C PHE A 105 3.85 -5.67 -6.65
N MET A 106 4.79 -6.44 -6.11
CA MET A 106 5.69 -6.07 -5.03
C MET A 106 7.10 -5.94 -5.57
N LEU A 107 7.68 -4.74 -5.54
CA LEU A 107 9.01 -4.46 -6.06
C LEU A 107 9.97 -4.25 -4.89
N ARG A 108 11.13 -4.94 -4.91
CA ARG A 108 12.16 -4.73 -3.90
C ARG A 108 13.14 -3.67 -4.36
N LEU A 109 13.30 -2.61 -3.54
CA LEU A 109 14.23 -1.53 -3.85
C LEU A 109 15.70 -1.96 -3.71
N ALA A 110 16.49 -1.56 -4.69
CA ALA A 110 17.95 -1.61 -4.70
C ALA A 110 18.48 -0.22 -5.10
N PRO A 111 18.48 0.76 -4.16
CA PRO A 111 18.83 2.14 -4.45
C PRO A 111 20.21 2.24 -5.10
N GLN A 112 20.31 3.08 -6.12
CA GLN A 112 21.52 3.35 -6.88
C GLN A 112 22.13 4.69 -6.48
N GLU A 113 23.43 4.85 -6.72
CA GLU A 113 24.05 6.16 -6.65
C GLU A 113 23.63 7.01 -7.86
N GLY A 114 23.39 8.29 -7.64
CA GLY A 114 23.06 9.22 -8.71
C GLY A 114 21.67 9.85 -8.57
N PRO A 115 21.17 10.48 -9.65
CA PRO A 115 19.86 11.15 -9.63
C PRO A 115 18.72 10.12 -9.52
N LEU A 116 17.65 10.51 -8.82
CA LEU A 116 16.44 9.70 -8.74
C LEU A 116 15.84 9.43 -10.12
N PRO A 117 15.22 8.25 -10.34
CA PRO A 117 14.65 7.90 -11.62
C PRO A 117 13.47 8.82 -11.95
N ALA A 118 13.54 9.46 -13.11
CA ALA A 118 12.49 10.34 -13.60
C ALA A 118 11.41 9.59 -14.40
N THR A 119 11.73 8.41 -14.93
CA THR A 119 10.83 7.58 -15.74
C THR A 119 10.71 6.17 -15.16
N ARG A 120 9.70 5.44 -15.62
CA ARG A 120 9.49 4.03 -15.26
C ARG A 120 10.66 3.13 -15.67
N GLU A 121 11.24 3.40 -16.86
CA GLU A 121 12.37 2.63 -17.38
C GLU A 121 13.59 2.81 -16.49
N ALA A 122 13.91 4.04 -16.10
CA ALA A 122 15.00 4.32 -15.18
C ALA A 122 14.76 3.71 -13.77
N ALA A 123 13.50 3.59 -13.36
CA ALA A 123 13.17 2.99 -12.07
C ALA A 123 13.38 1.47 -12.04
N MET A 124 13.43 0.79 -13.19
CA MET A 124 13.76 -0.64 -13.27
C MET A 124 15.15 -0.95 -12.72
N ASP A 125 16.10 -0.03 -12.87
CA ASP A 125 17.46 -0.19 -12.34
C ASP A 125 17.54 -0.01 -10.82
N TRP A 126 16.49 0.54 -10.22
CA TRP A 126 16.35 0.72 -8.77
C TRP A 126 15.60 -0.44 -8.09
N VAL A 127 15.32 -1.50 -8.85
CA VAL A 127 14.59 -2.69 -8.38
C VAL A 127 15.41 -3.93 -8.69
N ASP A 128 15.58 -4.83 -7.72
CA ASP A 128 16.31 -6.08 -7.90
C ASP A 128 15.42 -7.33 -7.84
N GLU A 129 14.17 -7.20 -7.37
CA GLU A 129 13.23 -8.30 -7.29
C GLU A 129 11.79 -7.79 -7.52
N VAL A 130 11.01 -8.53 -8.31
CA VAL A 130 9.57 -8.30 -8.50
C VAL A 130 8.83 -9.57 -8.13
N ARG A 131 7.76 -9.43 -7.36
CA ARG A 131 6.85 -10.51 -6.98
C ARG A 131 5.41 -10.16 -7.30
N ILE A 132 4.58 -11.16 -7.52
CA ILE A 132 3.14 -11.00 -7.37
C ILE A 132 2.82 -10.95 -5.88
N GLY A 133 1.71 -10.30 -5.49
CA GLY A 133 1.37 -10.20 -4.08
C GLY A 133 -0.03 -9.70 -3.79
N LEU A 134 -0.29 -9.58 -2.52
CA LEU A 134 -1.49 -8.97 -1.97
C LEU A 134 -1.10 -7.84 -1.02
N GLU A 135 -1.68 -6.66 -1.19
CA GLU A 135 -1.72 -5.65 -0.13
C GLU A 135 -2.96 -5.87 0.72
N VAL A 136 -2.79 -5.92 2.02
CA VAL A 136 -3.87 -5.86 2.99
C VAL A 136 -3.98 -4.43 3.47
N ALA A 137 -5.11 -3.79 3.17
CA ALA A 137 -5.46 -2.49 3.69
C ALA A 137 -6.36 -2.66 4.91
N SER A 138 -6.07 -1.96 6.00
CA SER A 138 -6.97 -1.90 7.14
C SER A 138 -6.73 -0.65 7.99
N SER A 139 -7.80 -0.09 8.54
CA SER A 139 -7.78 1.12 9.35
C SER A 139 -8.73 1.00 10.53
N PRO A 140 -8.39 1.56 11.69
CA PRO A 140 -9.32 1.68 12.81
C PRO A 140 -10.53 2.56 12.48
N TYR A 141 -10.43 3.40 11.46
CA TYR A 141 -11.48 4.32 11.01
C TYR A 141 -12.22 3.78 9.80
N ALA A 142 -13.51 3.45 9.95
CA ALA A 142 -14.29 2.77 8.92
C ALA A 142 -14.46 3.60 7.64
N ALA A 143 -14.56 4.93 7.75
CA ALA A 143 -14.75 5.82 6.60
C ALA A 143 -13.42 6.30 5.96
N ILE A 144 -12.29 5.66 6.25
CA ILE A 144 -10.94 6.07 5.84
C ILE A 144 -10.82 6.39 4.33
N ASN A 145 -11.43 5.57 3.48
CA ASN A 145 -11.39 5.77 2.03
C ASN A 145 -12.52 6.68 1.53
N VAL A 146 -13.67 6.70 2.22
CA VAL A 146 -14.82 7.54 1.87
C VAL A 146 -14.50 9.02 2.07
N ASP A 147 -13.74 9.33 3.12
CA ASP A 147 -13.31 10.69 3.46
C ASP A 147 -12.14 11.19 2.62
N GLY A 148 -11.65 10.37 1.71
CA GLY A 148 -10.73 10.74 0.65
C GLY A 148 -9.24 10.53 0.93
N PRO A 149 -8.41 10.80 -0.09
CA PRO A 149 -7.00 10.41 -0.08
C PRO A 149 -6.16 11.07 1.02
N CYS A 150 -6.47 12.30 1.41
CA CYS A 150 -5.74 12.98 2.47
C CYS A 150 -5.98 12.32 3.84
N VAL A 151 -7.22 11.84 4.08
CA VAL A 151 -7.55 11.07 5.29
C VAL A 151 -6.88 9.69 5.25
N THR A 152 -6.86 9.04 4.08
CA THR A 152 -6.14 7.77 3.90
C THR A 152 -4.64 7.91 4.19
N VAL A 153 -3.99 8.96 3.68
CA VAL A 153 -2.57 9.24 3.96
C VAL A 153 -2.30 9.40 5.44
N SER A 154 -3.18 10.11 6.18
CA SER A 154 -2.96 10.41 7.60
C SER A 154 -2.96 9.18 8.51
N ASP A 155 -3.57 8.05 8.08
CA ASP A 155 -3.47 6.75 8.75
C ASP A 155 -2.60 5.77 7.94
N HIS A 156 -1.32 6.11 7.73
CA HIS A 156 -0.32 5.24 7.08
C HIS A 156 -0.72 4.75 5.67
N GLY A 157 -1.55 5.50 4.94
CA GLY A 157 -2.12 5.04 3.67
C GLY A 157 -3.03 3.82 3.82
N ASN A 158 -3.60 3.62 5.01
CA ASN A 158 -4.39 2.47 5.46
C ASN A 158 -3.71 1.08 5.33
N ASN A 159 -2.39 1.02 5.10
CA ASN A 159 -1.69 -0.27 5.00
C ASN A 159 -1.76 -1.06 6.32
N ALA A 160 -1.93 -2.38 6.20
CA ALA A 160 -1.89 -3.34 7.30
C ALA A 160 -0.93 -4.51 7.04
N GLY A 161 -0.40 -4.63 5.82
CA GLY A 161 0.62 -5.61 5.51
C GLY A 161 0.72 -5.95 4.02
N LEU A 162 1.79 -6.67 3.68
CA LEU A 162 2.06 -7.19 2.34
C LEU A 162 2.28 -8.69 2.38
N LEU A 163 1.70 -9.41 1.43
CA LEU A 163 2.06 -10.79 1.11
C LEU A 163 2.92 -10.82 -0.15
N LEU A 164 4.10 -11.39 -0.04
CA LEU A 164 5.05 -11.61 -1.13
C LEU A 164 4.87 -13.05 -1.66
N GLY A 165 4.24 -13.19 -2.81
CA GLY A 165 4.03 -14.43 -3.51
C GLY A 165 5.19 -14.82 -4.44
N ALA A 166 4.89 -15.48 -5.55
CA ALA A 166 5.88 -15.95 -6.52
C ALA A 166 6.71 -14.80 -7.10
N CYS A 167 8.01 -15.06 -7.31
CA CYS A 167 8.92 -14.14 -8.00
C CYS A 167 8.59 -14.10 -9.50
N VAL A 168 8.68 -12.92 -10.08
CA VAL A 168 8.59 -12.72 -11.54
C VAL A 168 10.01 -12.70 -12.11
N ASP A 169 10.28 -13.55 -13.09
CA ASP A 169 11.57 -13.59 -13.76
C ASP A 169 11.91 -12.21 -14.37
N ARG A 170 13.17 -11.79 -14.27
CA ARG A 170 13.59 -10.48 -14.79
C ARG A 170 13.37 -10.35 -16.31
N THR A 171 13.40 -11.42 -17.04
CA THR A 171 13.14 -11.44 -18.49
C THR A 171 11.69 -11.10 -18.85
N GLU A 172 10.77 -11.21 -17.86
CA GLU A 172 9.35 -10.90 -18.03
C GLU A 172 8.99 -9.48 -17.59
N TRP A 173 9.94 -8.71 -17.02
CA TRP A 173 9.64 -7.38 -16.45
C TRP A 173 9.14 -6.36 -17.47
N GLU A 174 9.59 -6.45 -18.72
CA GLU A 174 9.09 -5.60 -19.81
C GLU A 174 7.64 -5.90 -20.18
N ARG A 175 7.13 -7.09 -19.80
CA ARG A 175 5.78 -7.56 -20.10
C ARG A 175 4.80 -7.38 -18.92
N LEU A 176 5.24 -6.80 -17.80
CA LEU A 176 4.38 -6.58 -16.63
C LEU A 176 3.16 -5.70 -16.93
N ASP A 177 3.14 -5.00 -18.04
CA ASP A 177 2.02 -4.13 -18.46
C ASP A 177 0.89 -4.87 -19.18
N ASP A 178 1.00 -6.17 -19.42
CA ASP A 178 -0.03 -6.96 -20.13
C ASP A 178 -0.27 -8.32 -19.45
N ILE A 179 -0.53 -8.30 -18.16
CA ILE A 179 -0.85 -9.49 -17.38
C ILE A 179 -2.30 -9.41 -16.93
N ALA A 180 -3.09 -10.44 -17.25
CA ALA A 180 -4.44 -10.59 -16.74
C ALA A 180 -4.38 -11.02 -15.26
N VAL A 181 -5.09 -10.28 -14.39
CA VAL A 181 -5.17 -10.53 -12.95
C VAL A 181 -6.62 -10.69 -12.53
N SER A 182 -6.88 -11.66 -11.68
CA SER A 182 -8.18 -11.85 -11.03
C SER A 182 -8.03 -12.01 -9.53
N LEU A 183 -9.00 -11.52 -8.78
CA LEU A 183 -9.09 -11.64 -7.33
C LEU A 183 -10.40 -12.31 -6.94
N GLN A 184 -10.31 -13.28 -6.05
CA GLN A 184 -11.46 -13.98 -5.49
C GLN A 184 -11.45 -13.83 -3.96
N ILE A 185 -12.65 -13.69 -3.38
CA ILE A 185 -12.87 -13.77 -1.93
C ILE A 185 -13.87 -14.91 -1.71
N ASP A 186 -13.48 -15.90 -0.88
CA ASP A 186 -14.27 -17.11 -0.59
C ASP A 186 -14.80 -17.82 -1.85
N GLY A 187 -13.94 -17.89 -2.89
CA GLY A 187 -14.25 -18.54 -4.16
C GLY A 187 -15.10 -17.71 -5.13
N ARG A 188 -15.57 -16.53 -4.72
CA ARG A 188 -16.30 -15.59 -5.60
C ARG A 188 -15.33 -14.59 -6.22
N GLU A 189 -15.31 -14.47 -7.54
CA GLU A 189 -14.54 -13.42 -8.20
C GLU A 189 -15.13 -12.04 -7.87
N VAL A 190 -14.27 -11.17 -7.31
CA VAL A 190 -14.62 -9.80 -6.92
C VAL A 190 -13.98 -8.75 -7.82
N GLY A 191 -12.91 -9.11 -8.52
CA GLY A 191 -12.22 -8.23 -9.46
C GLY A 191 -11.46 -8.99 -10.54
N ARG A 192 -11.43 -8.38 -11.74
CA ARG A 192 -10.63 -8.83 -12.88
C ARG A 192 -10.19 -7.62 -13.68
N ALA A 193 -8.90 -7.55 -14.00
CA ALA A 193 -8.32 -6.47 -14.80
C ALA A 193 -7.07 -6.97 -15.54
N SER A 194 -6.57 -6.12 -16.43
CA SER A 194 -5.20 -6.24 -16.95
C SER A 194 -4.33 -5.17 -16.31
N THR A 195 -3.06 -5.46 -16.13
CA THR A 195 -2.05 -4.51 -15.68
C THR A 195 -1.87 -3.32 -16.64
N ALA A 196 -2.33 -3.45 -17.89
CA ALA A 196 -2.41 -2.34 -18.85
C ALA A 196 -3.25 -1.15 -18.36
N THR A 197 -4.10 -1.34 -17.34
CA THR A 197 -4.90 -0.26 -16.74
C THR A 197 -4.18 0.48 -15.61
N MET A 198 -3.01 0.01 -15.18
CA MET A 198 -2.15 0.73 -14.24
C MET A 198 -1.60 1.99 -14.93
N LEU A 199 -1.48 3.11 -14.23
CA LEU A 199 -1.07 4.41 -14.78
C LEU A 199 0.13 4.28 -15.75
N ASP A 200 1.35 4.25 -15.18
CA ASP A 200 2.64 4.02 -15.87
C ASP A 200 3.31 2.73 -15.37
N GLY A 201 2.48 1.75 -15.00
CA GLY A 201 2.89 0.44 -14.54
C GLY A 201 3.54 0.41 -13.15
N PRO A 202 4.00 -0.77 -12.71
CA PRO A 202 4.57 -0.94 -11.37
C PRO A 202 5.87 -0.15 -11.17
N PHE A 203 6.70 0.00 -12.18
CA PHE A 203 7.94 0.79 -12.10
C PHE A 203 7.67 2.29 -12.05
N GLY A 204 6.57 2.77 -12.66
CA GLY A 204 6.11 4.14 -12.49
C GLY A 204 5.70 4.45 -11.05
N ALA A 205 5.10 3.49 -10.35
CA ALA A 205 4.83 3.62 -8.92
C ALA A 205 6.12 3.73 -8.09
N ALA A 206 7.16 2.93 -8.41
CA ALA A 206 8.47 3.04 -7.77
C ALA A 206 9.13 4.40 -8.02
N ALA A 207 9.12 4.91 -9.27
CA ALA A 207 9.63 6.24 -9.58
C ALA A 207 8.90 7.35 -8.80
N PHE A 208 7.57 7.25 -8.71
CA PHE A 208 6.77 8.20 -7.93
C PHE A 208 7.15 8.15 -6.44
N LEU A 209 7.23 6.94 -5.86
CA LEU A 209 7.60 6.75 -4.47
C LEU A 209 8.94 7.40 -4.15
N LEU A 210 9.98 7.11 -4.94
CA LEU A 210 11.33 7.61 -4.71
C LEU A 210 11.38 9.14 -4.69
N ARG A 211 10.63 9.81 -5.59
CA ARG A 211 10.49 11.27 -5.58
C ARG A 211 9.75 11.77 -4.34
N ASN A 212 8.61 11.14 -3.99
CA ASN A 212 7.83 11.52 -2.80
C ASN A 212 8.66 11.40 -1.51
N LEU A 213 9.41 10.32 -1.35
CA LEU A 213 10.29 10.13 -0.19
C LEU A 213 11.39 11.21 -0.14
N SER A 214 12.01 11.51 -1.29
CA SER A 214 13.03 12.56 -1.38
C SER A 214 12.48 13.95 -0.99
N ASP A 215 11.28 14.29 -1.48
CA ASP A 215 10.60 15.56 -1.16
C ASP A 215 10.30 15.68 0.34
N ARG A 216 10.14 14.54 1.02
CA ARG A 216 9.93 14.44 2.49
C ARG A 216 11.23 14.27 3.29
N GLY A 217 12.40 14.24 2.62
CA GLY A 217 13.69 14.03 3.28
C GLY A 217 13.92 12.60 3.78
N ILE A 218 13.20 11.61 3.25
CA ILE A 218 13.33 10.20 3.61
C ILE A 218 14.24 9.52 2.58
N ALA A 219 15.39 9.00 3.03
CA ALA A 219 16.28 8.24 2.16
C ALA A 219 15.70 6.83 1.91
N PRO A 220 15.61 6.36 0.66
CA PRO A 220 15.18 5.00 0.38
C PRO A 220 16.25 3.99 0.85
N GLU A 221 15.83 2.87 1.40
CA GLU A 221 16.71 1.82 1.87
C GLU A 221 16.63 0.58 0.98
N ALA A 222 17.78 -0.09 0.79
CA ALA A 222 17.84 -1.36 0.09
C ALA A 222 17.02 -2.43 0.81
N GLY A 223 16.27 -3.21 0.03
CA GLY A 223 15.41 -4.26 0.56
C GLY A 223 14.01 -3.83 0.96
N TRP A 224 13.67 -2.53 0.93
CA TRP A 224 12.31 -2.08 1.08
C TRP A 224 11.42 -2.56 -0.07
N TRP A 225 10.19 -2.92 0.25
CA TRP A 225 9.20 -3.33 -0.72
C TRP A 225 8.29 -2.17 -1.13
N VAL A 226 7.99 -2.10 -2.41
CA VAL A 226 7.00 -1.17 -2.97
C VAL A 226 5.77 -1.96 -3.39
N SER A 227 4.63 -1.69 -2.77
CA SER A 227 3.33 -2.14 -3.25
C SER A 227 2.86 -1.15 -4.32
N SER A 228 2.66 -1.65 -5.55
CA SER A 228 2.66 -0.81 -6.75
C SER A 228 1.31 -0.18 -7.11
N GLY A 229 0.27 -0.51 -6.36
CA GLY A 229 -1.11 -0.06 -6.58
C GLY A 229 -2.03 -1.15 -7.11
N ALA A 230 -3.27 -1.12 -6.66
CA ALA A 230 -4.30 -2.11 -6.93
C ALA A 230 -4.55 -2.32 -8.43
N ILE A 231 -4.36 -3.54 -8.93
CA ILE A 231 -4.61 -3.89 -10.32
C ILE A 231 -6.10 -4.11 -10.57
N THR A 232 -6.75 -4.88 -9.69
CA THR A 232 -8.17 -5.23 -9.82
C THR A 232 -9.11 -4.30 -9.07
N GLY A 233 -8.58 -3.32 -8.36
CA GLY A 233 -9.31 -2.41 -7.48
C GLY A 233 -9.21 -2.83 -6.01
N VAL A 234 -9.83 -2.02 -5.15
CA VAL A 234 -9.90 -2.20 -3.70
C VAL A 234 -11.14 -3.03 -3.38
N HIS A 235 -11.00 -4.18 -2.74
CA HIS A 235 -12.12 -5.09 -2.45
C HIS A 235 -12.25 -5.31 -0.95
N GLU A 236 -13.36 -4.87 -0.37
CA GLU A 236 -13.64 -5.05 1.05
C GLU A 236 -13.61 -6.53 1.44
N ILE A 237 -13.03 -6.82 2.59
CA ILE A 237 -12.87 -8.16 3.13
C ILE A 237 -13.09 -8.14 4.65
N ALA A 238 -13.64 -9.23 5.19
CA ALA A 238 -13.96 -9.39 6.60
C ALA A 238 -13.06 -10.44 7.29
N PRO A 239 -12.95 -10.41 8.62
CA PRO A 239 -12.29 -11.47 9.36
C PRO A 239 -12.88 -12.85 9.05
N GLY A 240 -12.02 -13.85 8.90
CA GLY A 240 -12.36 -15.22 8.52
C GLY A 240 -12.41 -15.48 7.02
N GLN A 241 -12.47 -14.43 6.20
CA GLN A 241 -12.50 -14.59 4.73
C GLN A 241 -11.11 -14.84 4.16
N ARG A 242 -11.09 -15.57 3.02
CA ARG A 242 -9.90 -15.94 2.27
C ARG A 242 -9.89 -15.27 0.91
N ALA A 243 -8.79 -14.62 0.58
CA ALA A 243 -8.55 -14.02 -0.72
C ALA A 243 -7.53 -14.83 -1.54
N ILE A 244 -7.77 -14.97 -2.85
CA ILE A 244 -6.85 -15.60 -3.80
C ILE A 244 -6.69 -14.66 -5.00
N ALA A 245 -5.48 -14.20 -5.26
CA ALA A 245 -5.13 -13.48 -6.48
C ALA A 245 -4.42 -14.40 -7.47
N ARG A 246 -4.81 -14.32 -8.75
CA ARG A 246 -4.18 -15.07 -9.85
C ARG A 246 -3.63 -14.10 -10.89
N PHE A 247 -2.38 -14.28 -11.23
CA PHE A 247 -1.65 -13.52 -12.23
C PHE A 247 -1.32 -14.47 -13.39
N ALA A 248 -1.92 -14.23 -14.55
CA ALA A 248 -1.80 -15.13 -15.70
C ALA A 248 -0.34 -15.30 -16.14
N GLY A 249 0.10 -16.55 -16.28
CA GLY A 249 1.46 -16.90 -16.67
C GLY A 249 2.52 -16.76 -15.57
N VAL A 250 2.16 -16.23 -14.38
CA VAL A 250 3.10 -16.02 -13.26
C VAL A 250 2.79 -16.96 -12.09
N GLY A 251 1.53 -16.97 -11.59
CA GLY A 251 1.16 -17.77 -10.46
C GLY A 251 -0.08 -17.27 -9.72
N GLN A 252 -0.25 -17.75 -8.51
CA GLN A 252 -1.30 -17.28 -7.60
C GLN A 252 -0.72 -17.10 -6.20
N THR A 253 -1.40 -16.32 -5.38
CA THR A 253 -1.07 -16.11 -3.97
C THR A 253 -2.36 -15.98 -3.15
N GLU A 254 -2.32 -16.35 -1.86
CA GLU A 254 -3.51 -16.36 -1.02
C GLU A 254 -3.24 -15.91 0.42
N ALA A 255 -4.25 -15.27 1.00
CA ALA A 255 -4.23 -14.82 2.39
C ALA A 255 -5.58 -15.05 3.07
N VAL A 256 -5.54 -15.21 4.39
CA VAL A 256 -6.73 -15.28 5.26
C VAL A 256 -6.72 -14.10 6.22
N MET A 257 -7.87 -13.43 6.36
CA MET A 257 -8.02 -12.31 7.27
C MET A 257 -8.42 -12.79 8.66
N GLN A 258 -7.84 -12.20 9.70
CA GLN A 258 -8.18 -12.46 11.10
C GLN A 258 -8.65 -11.18 11.78
N ALA A 259 -9.49 -11.32 12.81
CA ALA A 259 -9.75 -10.17 13.68
C ALA A 259 -8.48 -9.85 14.49
N GLY A 260 -8.08 -8.59 14.50
CA GLY A 260 -6.97 -8.09 15.29
C GLY A 260 -7.37 -7.77 16.72
#